data_4ddc49beebf73d989f0188c5cef7d92e
#
_entry.id   4ddc49beebf73d989f0188c5cef7d92e
#
_cell.length_a   1.000
_cell.length_b   1.000
_cell.length_c   1.000
_cell.angle_alpha   90.00
_cell.angle_beta   90.00
_cell.angle_gamma   90.00
#
_symmetry.space_group_name_H-M   'P 1'
#
loop_
_entity.id
_entity.type
_entity.pdbx_description
1 polymer ?
#
loop_
_entity_poly.entity_id
_entity_poly.type
_entity_poly.pdbx_seq_one_letter_code
_entity_poly.pdbx_strand_id
1 'polypeptide(L)'
;MKYEYWFARIYGISAKKKMKLREYLGDGKAIYNIEETKILEMNVLNDKEKEILRQARRERDIEKKYQELKEKNIQFIPMYDKRYPEKLCNIVSPPYALYVKGKLPVESKKTVAIVGARRCTPYGETMALEYGGILAAHDVQVISGMARGIDGAGQRGALNRQGNTFAVLGCGPDVCYPKEHQGLYQDIQREGGIISEYVPGTPPLASHFPARNRIISGLADVILVLEAKEKSGSLITADIALEQGKDVYALPGAVTSPLSQGCHYLISQGAGILISPSDLLKNLQIVVSKLEQNSSKNKKELETPENIVYSCLDLYPKGLERLVNETRLSPQQIMRDLVGLELEGKVKEISKNQYVKIK
;
A
#
# COMPACT_ATOMS: atom_id res chain seq x y z
N MET A 1 -20.67 -13.52 17.24
CA MET A 1 -19.69 -12.50 16.80
C MET A 1 -19.18 -11.60 17.93
N LYS A 2 -20.01 -11.08 18.85
CA LYS A 2 -19.53 -10.18 19.94
C LYS A 2 -18.43 -10.79 20.82
N TYR A 3 -18.49 -12.07 21.14
CA TYR A 3 -17.47 -12.76 21.92
C TYR A 3 -16.17 -13.00 21.12
N GLU A 4 -16.27 -13.23 19.80
CA GLU A 4 -15.10 -13.28 18.93
C GLU A 4 -14.40 -11.92 18.84
N TYR A 5 -15.20 -10.84 18.75
CA TYR A 5 -14.67 -9.46 18.80
C TYR A 5 -14.00 -9.16 20.15
N TRP A 6 -14.63 -9.54 21.27
CA TRP A 6 -14.01 -9.43 22.58
C TRP A 6 -12.67 -10.17 22.64
N PHE A 7 -12.64 -11.42 22.17
CA PHE A 7 -11.41 -12.23 22.20
C PHE A 7 -10.32 -11.67 21.28
N ALA A 8 -10.68 -11.22 20.10
CA ALA A 8 -9.74 -10.57 19.18
C ALA A 8 -9.05 -9.33 19.82
N ARG A 9 -9.79 -8.56 20.60
CA ARG A 9 -9.32 -7.33 21.26
C ARG A 9 -8.37 -7.56 22.43
N ILE A 10 -8.26 -8.76 22.97
CA ILE A 10 -7.38 -9.02 24.11
C ILE A 10 -5.92 -8.76 23.69
N TYR A 11 -5.35 -7.69 24.22
CA TYR A 11 -3.96 -7.34 23.98
C TYR A 11 -3.05 -8.22 24.85
N GLY A 12 -1.83 -8.55 24.34
CA GLY A 12 -0.85 -9.36 25.06
C GLY A 12 -0.95 -10.87 24.84
N ILE A 13 -1.97 -11.36 24.09
CA ILE A 13 -2.05 -12.74 23.62
C ILE A 13 -1.89 -12.72 22.09
N SER A 14 -0.85 -13.39 21.57
CA SER A 14 -0.56 -13.41 20.13
C SER A 14 -1.67 -14.08 19.32
N ALA A 15 -1.81 -13.71 18.03
CA ALA A 15 -2.76 -14.33 17.11
C ALA A 15 -2.61 -15.86 17.09
N LYS A 16 -1.39 -16.37 17.00
CA LYS A 16 -1.09 -17.82 17.02
C LYS A 16 -1.62 -18.52 18.29
N LYS A 17 -1.48 -17.88 19.45
CA LYS A 17 -2.00 -18.44 20.72
C LYS A 17 -3.54 -18.34 20.78
N LYS A 18 -4.12 -17.25 20.28
CA LYS A 18 -5.57 -17.12 20.16
C LYS A 18 -6.16 -18.22 19.27
N MET A 19 -5.52 -18.54 18.14
CA MET A 19 -5.93 -19.63 17.27
C MET A 19 -5.91 -20.98 18.00
N LYS A 20 -4.78 -21.30 18.67
CA LYS A 20 -4.67 -22.54 19.45
C LYS A 20 -5.72 -22.63 20.56
N LEU A 21 -6.00 -21.54 21.27
CA LEU A 21 -7.04 -21.50 22.28
C LEU A 21 -8.42 -21.81 21.70
N ARG A 22 -8.70 -21.22 20.53
CA ARG A 22 -9.96 -21.45 19.84
C ARG A 22 -10.12 -22.88 19.33
N GLU A 23 -9.04 -23.48 18.80
CA GLU A 23 -9.01 -24.89 18.40
C GLU A 23 -9.28 -25.84 19.58
N TYR A 24 -8.71 -25.52 20.74
CA TYR A 24 -8.83 -26.36 21.93
C TYR A 24 -10.14 -26.18 22.69
N LEU A 25 -10.65 -24.92 22.79
CA LEU A 25 -11.77 -24.56 23.64
C LEU A 25 -13.08 -24.30 22.87
N GLY A 26 -13.01 -24.17 21.55
CA GLY A 26 -14.13 -23.74 20.72
C GLY A 26 -14.13 -22.24 20.42
N ASP A 27 -15.32 -21.65 20.30
CA ASP A 27 -15.50 -20.25 19.91
C ASP A 27 -15.20 -19.25 21.03
N GLY A 28 -15.20 -17.96 20.70
CA GLY A 28 -14.99 -16.88 21.66
C GLY A 28 -15.98 -16.87 22.83
N LYS A 29 -17.20 -17.40 22.65
CA LYS A 29 -18.20 -17.55 23.73
C LYS A 29 -17.77 -18.64 24.72
N ALA A 30 -17.28 -19.77 24.23
CA ALA A 30 -16.77 -20.85 25.06
C ALA A 30 -15.55 -20.36 25.87
N ILE A 31 -14.63 -19.61 25.23
CA ILE A 31 -13.46 -19.02 25.91
C ILE A 31 -13.88 -17.99 26.96
N TYR A 32 -14.92 -17.19 26.70
CA TYR A 32 -15.41 -16.21 27.67
C TYR A 32 -16.00 -16.88 28.92
N ASN A 33 -16.69 -18.00 28.76
CA ASN A 33 -17.40 -18.74 29.82
C ASN A 33 -16.55 -19.86 30.46
N ILE A 34 -15.28 -20.03 30.06
CA ILE A 34 -14.45 -21.13 30.60
C ILE A 34 -14.26 -21.00 32.11
N GLU A 35 -14.19 -22.11 32.80
CA GLU A 35 -13.90 -22.19 34.22
C GLU A 35 -12.48 -21.68 34.53
N GLU A 36 -12.30 -20.98 35.64
CA GLU A 36 -11.03 -20.38 36.03
C GLU A 36 -9.94 -21.42 36.25
N THR A 37 -10.28 -22.56 36.81
CA THR A 37 -9.39 -23.70 37.02
C THR A 37 -8.78 -24.19 35.69
N LYS A 38 -9.61 -24.29 34.66
CA LYS A 38 -9.16 -24.70 33.32
C LYS A 38 -8.18 -23.70 32.68
N ILE A 39 -8.33 -22.39 32.97
CA ILE A 39 -7.34 -21.38 32.49
C ILE A 39 -5.99 -21.62 33.15
N LEU A 40 -5.97 -21.95 34.44
CA LEU A 40 -4.72 -22.19 35.18
C LEU A 40 -3.98 -23.43 34.70
N GLU A 41 -4.70 -24.47 34.28
CA GLU A 41 -4.14 -25.75 33.78
C GLU A 41 -3.62 -25.66 32.34
N MET A 42 -3.95 -24.59 31.59
CA MET A 42 -3.52 -24.45 30.20
C MET A 42 -2.03 -24.26 30.03
N ASN A 43 -1.41 -25.09 29.19
CA ASN A 43 0.00 -24.97 28.81
C ASN A 43 0.24 -24.04 27.61
N VAL A 44 -0.80 -23.61 26.89
CA VAL A 44 -0.71 -22.71 25.71
C VAL A 44 -0.35 -21.29 26.14
N LEU A 45 -0.79 -20.86 27.32
CA LEU A 45 -0.56 -19.52 27.88
C LEU A 45 0.46 -19.59 29.01
N ASN A 46 1.33 -18.58 29.08
CA ASN A 46 2.16 -18.35 30.27
C ASN A 46 1.31 -17.64 31.36
N ASP A 47 1.85 -17.56 32.60
CA ASP A 47 1.10 -17.04 33.73
C ASP A 47 0.62 -15.59 33.56
N LYS A 48 1.43 -14.75 32.89
CA LYS A 48 1.04 -13.37 32.54
C LYS A 48 -0.13 -13.35 31.56
N GLU A 49 -0.13 -14.20 30.56
CA GLU A 49 -1.21 -14.30 29.56
C GLU A 49 -2.49 -14.90 30.15
N LYS A 50 -2.36 -15.85 31.09
CA LYS A 50 -3.49 -16.37 31.87
C LYS A 50 -4.17 -15.25 32.67
N GLU A 51 -3.37 -14.41 33.33
CA GLU A 51 -3.91 -13.28 34.08
C GLU A 51 -4.57 -12.24 33.15
N ILE A 52 -3.95 -11.94 32.02
CA ILE A 52 -4.57 -11.09 30.99
C ILE A 52 -5.95 -11.63 30.56
N LEU A 53 -6.06 -12.93 30.29
CA LEU A 53 -7.33 -13.56 29.91
C LEU A 53 -8.35 -13.48 31.04
N ARG A 54 -7.96 -13.74 32.29
CA ARG A 54 -8.82 -13.63 33.48
C ARG A 54 -9.37 -12.21 33.66
N GLN A 55 -8.50 -11.20 33.53
CA GLN A 55 -8.90 -9.78 33.61
C GLN A 55 -9.84 -9.39 32.47
N ALA A 56 -9.54 -9.79 31.24
CA ALA A 56 -10.40 -9.52 30.08
C ALA A 56 -11.83 -10.09 30.24
N ARG A 57 -11.98 -11.23 30.92
CA ARG A 57 -13.30 -11.85 31.19
C ARG A 57 -14.19 -11.05 32.15
N ARG A 58 -13.62 -10.10 32.90
CA ARG A 58 -14.38 -9.19 33.78
C ARG A 58 -15.14 -8.12 33.00
N GLU A 59 -14.82 -7.94 31.71
CA GLU A 59 -15.50 -6.98 30.84
C GLU A 59 -16.98 -7.35 30.68
N ARG A 60 -17.88 -6.41 30.96
CA ARG A 60 -19.34 -6.58 30.85
C ARG A 60 -19.92 -5.89 29.61
N ASP A 61 -19.20 -4.92 29.06
CA ASP A 61 -19.68 -4.03 27.98
C ASP A 61 -19.45 -4.58 26.57
N ILE A 62 -19.29 -5.90 26.43
CA ILE A 62 -18.96 -6.57 25.15
C ILE A 62 -19.97 -6.23 24.06
N GLU A 63 -21.27 -6.23 24.43
CA GLU A 63 -22.34 -5.92 23.46
C GLU A 63 -22.24 -4.47 22.98
N LYS A 64 -22.12 -3.51 23.93
CA LYS A 64 -21.98 -2.08 23.63
C LYS A 64 -20.81 -1.82 22.69
N LYS A 65 -19.64 -2.33 23.03
CA LYS A 65 -18.42 -2.16 22.22
C LYS A 65 -18.54 -2.79 20.82
N TYR A 66 -19.27 -3.89 20.69
CA TYR A 66 -19.55 -4.49 19.39
C TYR A 66 -20.54 -3.67 18.56
N GLN A 67 -21.52 -3.01 19.18
CA GLN A 67 -22.43 -2.10 18.50
C GLN A 67 -21.73 -0.82 18.04
N GLU A 68 -20.85 -0.23 18.87
CA GLU A 68 -20.01 0.93 18.50
C GLU A 68 -19.19 0.65 17.24
N LEU A 69 -18.75 -0.59 17.03
CA LEU A 69 -18.04 -0.99 15.81
C LEU A 69 -18.95 -0.85 14.58
N LYS A 70 -20.21 -1.29 14.69
CA LYS A 70 -21.19 -1.19 13.61
C LYS A 70 -21.58 0.26 13.31
N GLU A 71 -21.78 1.07 14.35
CA GLU A 71 -22.07 2.51 14.22
C GLU A 71 -20.97 3.25 13.46
N LYS A 72 -19.71 2.84 13.62
CA LYS A 72 -18.57 3.35 12.87
C LYS A 72 -18.44 2.77 11.45
N ASN A 73 -19.38 1.94 11.00
CA ASN A 73 -19.33 1.21 9.73
C ASN A 73 -18.01 0.41 9.57
N ILE A 74 -17.56 -0.24 10.65
CA ILE A 74 -16.38 -1.09 10.64
C ILE A 74 -16.84 -2.55 10.68
N GLN A 75 -16.45 -3.31 9.67
CA GLN A 75 -16.67 -4.74 9.61
C GLN A 75 -15.60 -5.45 10.44
N PHE A 76 -16.01 -6.41 11.25
CA PHE A 76 -15.13 -7.32 11.97
C PHE A 76 -15.15 -8.67 11.28
N ILE A 77 -14.00 -9.12 10.80
CA ILE A 77 -13.84 -10.33 10.00
C ILE A 77 -12.76 -11.21 10.65
N PRO A 78 -13.15 -12.12 11.57
CA PRO A 78 -12.21 -13.07 12.16
C PRO A 78 -11.79 -14.13 11.13
N MET A 79 -10.64 -14.77 11.33
CA MET A 79 -10.08 -15.73 10.39
C MET A 79 -10.98 -16.96 10.08
N TYR A 80 -12.01 -17.19 10.87
CA TYR A 80 -13.00 -18.26 10.66
C TYR A 80 -14.28 -17.76 9.95
N ASP A 81 -14.31 -16.49 9.57
CA ASP A 81 -15.40 -15.94 8.74
C ASP A 81 -15.13 -16.28 7.27
N LYS A 82 -16.14 -16.70 6.53
CA LYS A 82 -16.03 -17.04 5.10
C LYS A 82 -15.53 -15.88 4.22
N ARG A 83 -15.61 -14.64 4.71
CA ARG A 83 -15.10 -13.44 4.04
C ARG A 83 -13.60 -13.19 4.31
N TYR A 84 -12.99 -13.94 5.23
CA TYR A 84 -11.58 -13.76 5.53
C TYR A 84 -10.74 -14.20 4.33
N PRO A 85 -9.79 -13.36 3.84
CA PRO A 85 -9.01 -13.67 2.64
C PRO A 85 -8.19 -14.96 2.80
N GLU A 86 -8.39 -15.91 1.88
CA GLU A 86 -7.66 -17.19 1.88
C GLU A 86 -6.15 -16.99 1.77
N LYS A 87 -5.73 -15.97 0.97
CA LYS A 87 -4.32 -15.59 0.84
C LYS A 87 -3.66 -15.29 2.18
N LEU A 88 -4.40 -14.77 3.17
CA LEU A 88 -3.86 -14.47 4.50
C LEU A 88 -3.78 -15.70 5.40
N CYS A 89 -4.51 -16.76 5.14
CA CYS A 89 -4.44 -17.98 5.94
C CYS A 89 -3.05 -18.65 5.86
N ASN A 90 -2.35 -18.46 4.74
CA ASN A 90 -1.11 -19.14 4.40
C ASN A 90 0.15 -18.33 4.73
N ILE A 91 0.02 -17.09 5.23
CA ILE A 91 1.20 -16.30 5.61
C ILE A 91 1.75 -16.72 6.98
N VAL A 92 3.02 -16.47 7.20
CA VAL A 92 3.62 -16.60 8.53
C VAL A 92 2.92 -15.62 9.48
N SER A 93 2.28 -16.12 10.55
CA SER A 93 1.57 -15.30 11.53
C SER A 93 0.36 -14.53 10.96
N PRO A 94 -0.68 -15.22 10.47
CA PRO A 94 -1.89 -14.58 9.97
C PRO A 94 -2.59 -13.74 11.06
N PRO A 95 -3.25 -12.61 10.72
CA PRO A 95 -4.06 -11.85 11.66
C PRO A 95 -5.22 -12.70 12.19
N TYR A 96 -5.46 -12.68 13.50
CA TYR A 96 -6.63 -13.37 14.07
C TYR A 96 -7.95 -12.81 13.56
N ALA A 97 -7.98 -11.52 13.29
CA ALA A 97 -9.13 -10.84 12.69
C ALA A 97 -8.68 -9.59 11.93
N LEU A 98 -9.52 -9.17 10.99
CA LEU A 98 -9.41 -7.91 10.26
C LEU A 98 -10.55 -6.98 10.65
N TYR A 99 -10.24 -5.70 10.74
CA TYR A 99 -11.16 -4.59 10.85
C TYR A 99 -11.18 -3.84 9.53
N VAL A 100 -12.34 -3.74 8.87
CA VAL A 100 -12.44 -3.25 7.50
C VAL A 100 -13.46 -2.13 7.39
N LYS A 101 -13.08 -1.02 6.75
CA LYS A 101 -13.99 0.03 6.29
C LYS A 101 -14.02 0.00 4.75
N GLY A 102 -15.18 -0.12 4.16
CA GLY A 102 -15.33 -0.36 2.73
C GLY A 102 -15.35 -1.85 2.41
N LYS A 103 -14.55 -2.29 1.44
CA LYS A 103 -14.54 -3.65 0.89
C LYS A 103 -13.22 -4.36 1.20
N LEU A 104 -13.18 -5.67 1.04
CA LEU A 104 -11.95 -6.46 0.91
C LEU A 104 -11.60 -6.63 -0.58
N PRO A 105 -10.31 -6.91 -0.90
CA PRO A 105 -9.94 -7.33 -2.25
C PRO A 105 -10.76 -8.54 -2.70
N VAL A 106 -11.14 -8.56 -3.97
CA VAL A 106 -11.85 -9.68 -4.59
C VAL A 106 -10.84 -10.77 -4.92
N GLU A 107 -11.00 -11.96 -4.36
CA GLU A 107 -10.05 -13.09 -4.47
C GLU A 107 -9.76 -13.51 -5.92
N SER A 108 -10.76 -13.45 -6.81
CA SER A 108 -10.63 -13.83 -8.22
C SER A 108 -9.88 -12.80 -9.06
N LYS A 109 -9.61 -11.59 -8.54
CA LYS A 109 -8.87 -10.54 -9.24
C LYS A 109 -7.41 -10.52 -8.82
N LYS A 110 -6.53 -10.23 -9.78
CA LYS A 110 -5.12 -9.96 -9.48
C LYS A 110 -5.00 -8.74 -8.58
N THR A 111 -4.13 -8.85 -7.58
CA THR A 111 -3.83 -7.77 -6.64
C THR A 111 -2.34 -7.50 -6.66
N VAL A 112 -1.95 -6.26 -6.94
CA VAL A 112 -0.55 -5.84 -7.01
C VAL A 112 -0.27 -4.84 -5.89
N ALA A 113 0.76 -5.09 -5.10
CA ALA A 113 1.23 -4.14 -4.10
C ALA A 113 2.22 -3.14 -4.72
N ILE A 114 2.04 -1.85 -4.45
CA ILE A 114 2.99 -0.79 -4.83
C ILE A 114 3.57 -0.23 -3.54
N VAL A 115 4.88 -0.39 -3.34
CA VAL A 115 5.57 0.06 -2.14
C VAL A 115 6.87 0.80 -2.48
N GLY A 116 7.31 1.69 -1.58
CA GLY A 116 8.57 2.39 -1.80
C GLY A 116 8.87 3.48 -0.79
N ALA A 117 9.69 4.44 -1.23
CA ALA A 117 10.18 5.54 -0.42
C ALA A 117 9.06 6.49 0.01
N ARG A 118 9.06 6.88 1.30
CA ARG A 118 8.13 7.90 1.84
C ARG A 118 8.45 9.31 1.35
N ARG A 119 9.69 9.57 0.98
CA ARG A 119 10.18 10.79 0.35
C ARG A 119 10.78 10.39 -1.00
N CYS A 120 9.89 10.16 -1.95
CA CYS A 120 10.26 9.78 -3.31
C CYS A 120 10.71 10.99 -4.13
N THR A 121 11.37 10.71 -5.26
CA THR A 121 11.65 11.71 -6.28
C THR A 121 10.41 11.97 -7.13
N PRO A 122 10.37 13.06 -7.92
CA PRO A 122 9.33 13.27 -8.94
C PRO A 122 9.23 12.10 -9.93
N TYR A 123 10.36 11.47 -10.27
CA TYR A 123 10.39 10.26 -11.09
C TYR A 123 9.62 9.11 -10.42
N GLY A 124 9.95 8.81 -9.15
CA GLY A 124 9.28 7.76 -8.40
C GLY A 124 7.79 8.02 -8.23
N GLU A 125 7.40 9.27 -7.93
CA GLU A 125 6.00 9.67 -7.80
C GLU A 125 5.22 9.47 -9.12
N THR A 126 5.80 9.95 -10.24
CA THR A 126 5.19 9.80 -11.56
C THR A 126 5.03 8.34 -11.94
N MET A 127 6.05 7.51 -11.72
CA MET A 127 5.99 6.09 -11.99
C MET A 127 4.95 5.38 -11.11
N ALA A 128 4.84 5.76 -9.83
CA ALA A 128 3.83 5.19 -8.94
C ALA A 128 2.40 5.50 -9.41
N LEU A 129 2.14 6.77 -9.80
CA LEU A 129 0.87 7.17 -10.38
C LEU A 129 0.56 6.40 -11.67
N GLU A 130 1.54 6.24 -12.54
CA GLU A 130 1.39 5.57 -13.83
C GLU A 130 1.11 4.08 -13.65
N TYR A 131 1.94 3.35 -12.89
CA TYR A 131 1.73 1.93 -12.62
C TYR A 131 0.40 1.67 -11.92
N GLY A 132 0.06 2.49 -10.91
CA GLY A 132 -1.24 2.38 -10.23
C GLY A 132 -2.41 2.59 -11.17
N GLY A 133 -2.32 3.60 -12.05
CA GLY A 133 -3.36 3.92 -13.03
C GLY A 133 -3.53 2.85 -14.10
N ILE A 134 -2.44 2.32 -14.65
CA ILE A 134 -2.49 1.29 -15.69
C ILE A 134 -2.99 -0.04 -15.13
N LEU A 135 -2.55 -0.45 -13.96
CA LEU A 135 -3.05 -1.65 -13.28
C LEU A 135 -4.57 -1.55 -13.10
N ALA A 136 -5.05 -0.42 -12.59
CA ALA A 136 -6.48 -0.18 -12.38
C ALA A 136 -7.29 -0.19 -13.69
N ALA A 137 -6.75 0.40 -14.76
CA ALA A 137 -7.39 0.39 -16.09
C ALA A 137 -7.57 -1.04 -16.66
N HIS A 138 -6.78 -2.01 -16.19
CA HIS A 138 -6.86 -3.41 -16.57
C HIS A 138 -7.49 -4.31 -15.48
N ASP A 139 -8.32 -3.74 -14.63
CA ASP A 139 -9.06 -4.44 -13.57
C ASP A 139 -8.17 -5.15 -12.54
N VAL A 140 -6.92 -4.68 -12.38
CA VAL A 140 -6.00 -5.15 -11.34
C VAL A 140 -6.17 -4.30 -10.09
N GLN A 141 -6.33 -4.94 -8.96
CA GLN A 141 -6.47 -4.30 -7.68
C GLN A 141 -5.11 -3.81 -7.18
N VAL A 142 -5.04 -2.57 -6.69
CA VAL A 142 -3.82 -2.01 -6.11
C VAL A 142 -3.91 -2.04 -4.59
N ILE A 143 -2.89 -2.57 -3.92
CA ILE A 143 -2.81 -2.58 -2.46
C ILE A 143 -1.53 -1.89 -1.98
N SER A 144 -1.62 -1.15 -0.88
CA SER A 144 -0.44 -0.52 -0.28
C SER A 144 -0.67 -0.13 1.19
N GLY A 145 0.27 0.58 1.76
CA GLY A 145 0.24 1.01 3.16
C GLY A 145 -0.30 2.41 3.40
N MET A 146 -0.72 3.12 2.36
CA MET A 146 -1.14 4.52 2.42
C MET A 146 -0.07 5.44 3.06
N ALA A 147 1.20 5.08 2.99
CA ALA A 147 2.29 5.93 3.44
C ALA A 147 2.49 7.11 2.47
N ARG A 148 3.24 8.14 2.92
CA ARG A 148 3.69 9.22 2.02
C ARG A 148 4.46 8.65 0.83
N GLY A 149 4.58 9.41 -0.23
CA GLY A 149 5.38 9.07 -1.40
C GLY A 149 4.77 7.93 -2.22
N ILE A 150 5.55 6.91 -2.52
CA ILE A 150 5.20 5.84 -3.47
C ILE A 150 3.86 5.16 -3.16
N ASP A 151 3.62 4.80 -1.90
CA ASP A 151 2.37 4.11 -1.49
C ASP A 151 1.13 4.93 -1.87
N GLY A 152 1.11 6.20 -1.40
CA GLY A 152 -0.01 7.11 -1.65
C GLY A 152 -0.17 7.47 -3.12
N ALA A 153 0.94 7.67 -3.84
CA ALA A 153 0.93 7.97 -5.27
C ALA A 153 0.38 6.78 -6.10
N GLY A 154 0.82 5.55 -5.82
CA GLY A 154 0.30 4.36 -6.49
C GLY A 154 -1.20 4.16 -6.29
N GLN A 155 -1.68 4.37 -5.06
CA GLN A 155 -3.11 4.30 -4.74
C GLN A 155 -3.90 5.45 -5.39
N ARG A 156 -3.36 6.66 -5.43
CA ARG A 156 -3.96 7.79 -6.15
C ARG A 156 -4.03 7.52 -7.64
N GLY A 157 -2.99 6.95 -8.24
CA GLY A 157 -2.98 6.52 -9.63
C GLY A 157 -4.13 5.57 -9.97
N ALA A 158 -4.36 4.57 -9.12
CA ALA A 158 -5.47 3.62 -9.28
C ALA A 158 -6.84 4.33 -9.21
N LEU A 159 -7.05 5.21 -8.22
CA LEU A 159 -8.29 5.97 -8.07
C LEU A 159 -8.55 6.92 -9.25
N ASN A 160 -7.52 7.54 -9.82
CA ASN A 160 -7.63 8.41 -10.99
C ASN A 160 -8.16 7.68 -12.24
N ARG A 161 -8.05 6.35 -12.27
CA ARG A 161 -8.62 5.47 -13.32
C ARG A 161 -9.84 4.69 -12.83
N GLN A 162 -10.50 5.16 -11.76
CA GLN A 162 -11.71 4.56 -11.20
C GLN A 162 -11.55 3.09 -10.79
N GLY A 163 -10.32 2.68 -10.50
CA GLY A 163 -10.01 1.32 -10.07
C GLY A 163 -10.09 1.14 -8.56
N ASN A 164 -10.12 -0.11 -8.14
CA ASN A 164 -10.15 -0.46 -6.73
C ASN A 164 -8.75 -0.42 -6.12
N THR A 165 -8.63 0.24 -4.98
CA THR A 165 -7.39 0.21 -4.19
C THR A 165 -7.67 0.02 -2.72
N PHE A 166 -6.72 -0.64 -2.03
CA PHE A 166 -6.87 -1.05 -0.64
C PHE A 166 -5.69 -0.56 0.18
N ALA A 167 -6.00 0.03 1.34
CA ALA A 167 -4.97 0.46 2.28
C ALA A 167 -4.94 -0.47 3.49
N VAL A 168 -3.80 -1.10 3.73
CA VAL A 168 -3.56 -1.81 4.99
C VAL A 168 -2.91 -0.84 5.96
N LEU A 169 -3.46 -0.66 7.16
CA LEU A 169 -2.97 0.33 8.12
C LEU A 169 -2.21 -0.31 9.29
N GLY A 170 -1.22 0.41 9.82
CA GLY A 170 -0.52 0.09 11.07
C GLY A 170 -1.15 0.76 12.30
N CYS A 171 -2.43 1.11 12.24
CA CYS A 171 -3.24 1.73 13.28
C CYS A 171 -4.68 1.25 13.15
N GLY A 172 -5.59 1.68 14.02
CA GLY A 172 -7.01 1.37 13.88
C GLY A 172 -7.58 1.81 12.53
N PRO A 173 -8.58 1.10 11.97
CA PRO A 173 -9.13 1.41 10.66
C PRO A 173 -9.85 2.76 10.60
N ASP A 174 -10.16 3.35 11.74
CA ASP A 174 -10.78 4.67 11.91
C ASP A 174 -9.76 5.80 12.16
N VAL A 175 -8.46 5.49 12.11
CA VAL A 175 -7.37 6.45 12.30
C VAL A 175 -6.65 6.69 10.97
N CYS A 176 -6.81 7.89 10.39
CA CYS A 176 -6.07 8.28 9.19
C CYS A 176 -4.62 8.62 9.54
N TYR A 177 -3.68 7.88 8.99
CA TYR A 177 -2.25 8.14 9.09
C TYR A 177 -1.54 7.84 7.77
N PRO A 178 -0.79 8.81 7.22
CA PRO A 178 -0.54 10.16 7.75
C PRO A 178 -1.78 11.07 7.61
N LYS A 179 -1.89 12.11 8.45
CA LYS A 179 -3.07 12.99 8.51
C LYS A 179 -3.33 13.75 7.20
N GLU A 180 -2.28 14.11 6.49
CA GLU A 180 -2.36 14.78 5.18
C GLU A 180 -3.03 13.92 4.09
N HIS A 181 -3.10 12.61 4.27
CA HIS A 181 -3.79 11.69 3.35
C HIS A 181 -5.29 11.54 3.63
N GLN A 182 -5.91 12.48 4.37
CA GLN A 182 -7.33 12.39 4.71
C GLN A 182 -8.24 12.24 3.47
N GLY A 183 -7.97 12.98 2.38
CA GLY A 183 -8.71 12.86 1.12
C GLY A 183 -8.50 11.49 0.46
N LEU A 184 -7.24 11.01 0.42
CA LEU A 184 -6.92 9.68 -0.10
C LEU A 184 -7.61 8.58 0.72
N TYR A 185 -7.60 8.69 2.05
CA TYR A 185 -8.26 7.74 2.96
C TYR A 185 -9.77 7.64 2.68
N GLN A 186 -10.45 8.78 2.48
CA GLN A 186 -11.88 8.79 2.18
C GLN A 186 -12.18 8.17 0.82
N ASP A 187 -11.38 8.48 -0.20
CA ASP A 187 -11.54 7.92 -1.55
C ASP A 187 -11.30 6.41 -1.55
N ILE A 188 -10.25 5.92 -0.87
CA ILE A 188 -9.97 4.47 -0.73
C ILE A 188 -11.11 3.77 -0.01
N GLN A 189 -11.67 4.38 1.05
CA GLN A 189 -12.80 3.79 1.78
C GLN A 189 -14.03 3.62 0.89
N ARG A 190 -14.25 4.55 -0.04
CA ARG A 190 -15.43 4.55 -0.94
C ARG A 190 -15.26 3.56 -2.09
N GLU A 191 -14.12 3.60 -2.78
CA GLU A 191 -13.90 2.82 -4.01
C GLU A 191 -13.29 1.42 -3.75
N GLY A 192 -12.62 1.24 -2.62
CA GLY A 192 -11.97 0.00 -2.22
C GLY A 192 -12.17 -0.29 -0.74
N GLY A 193 -11.09 -0.27 0.06
CA GLY A 193 -11.22 -0.49 1.49
C GLY A 193 -9.97 -0.20 2.31
N ILE A 194 -10.23 0.14 3.56
CA ILE A 194 -9.24 0.31 4.62
C ILE A 194 -9.23 -0.95 5.46
N ILE A 195 -8.09 -1.58 5.60
CA ILE A 195 -7.91 -2.87 6.26
C ILE A 195 -6.92 -2.71 7.42
N SER A 196 -7.22 -3.25 8.56
CA SER A 196 -6.31 -3.27 9.71
C SER A 196 -6.48 -4.52 10.56
N GLU A 197 -5.42 -4.99 11.18
CA GLU A 197 -5.49 -5.98 12.26
C GLU A 197 -5.63 -5.33 13.65
N TYR A 198 -5.49 -4.02 13.72
CA TYR A 198 -5.56 -3.27 14.97
C TYR A 198 -6.98 -2.80 15.27
N VAL A 199 -7.32 -2.84 16.54
CA VAL A 199 -8.64 -2.42 17.04
C VAL A 199 -8.89 -0.95 16.70
N PRO A 200 -10.13 -0.55 16.39
CA PRO A 200 -10.48 0.87 16.21
C PRO A 200 -9.96 1.76 17.33
N GLY A 201 -9.48 2.94 16.96
CA GLY A 201 -8.85 3.90 17.88
C GLY A 201 -7.39 3.62 18.22
N THR A 202 -6.80 2.49 17.75
CA THR A 202 -5.38 2.21 18.00
C THR A 202 -4.49 3.25 17.31
N PRO A 203 -3.58 3.93 18.02
CA PRO A 203 -2.69 4.94 17.45
C PRO A 203 -1.63 4.31 16.53
N PRO A 204 -1.05 5.10 15.60
CA PRO A 204 0.04 4.64 14.74
C PRO A 204 1.35 4.56 15.54
N LEU A 205 1.76 3.35 15.88
CA LEU A 205 3.03 3.06 16.57
C LEU A 205 4.08 2.58 15.56
N ALA A 206 5.35 2.97 15.77
CA ALA A 206 6.44 2.66 14.85
C ALA A 206 6.60 1.15 14.60
N SER A 207 6.40 0.31 15.64
CA SER A 207 6.48 -1.15 15.56
C SER A 207 5.35 -1.79 14.72
N HIS A 208 4.23 -1.10 14.56
CA HIS A 208 3.08 -1.62 13.83
C HIS A 208 3.30 -1.63 12.30
N PHE A 209 4.11 -0.70 11.77
CA PHE A 209 4.31 -0.58 10.32
C PHE A 209 5.05 -1.78 9.71
N PRO A 210 6.18 -2.26 10.27
CA PRO A 210 6.81 -3.49 9.78
C PRO A 210 5.91 -4.71 9.95
N ALA A 211 5.23 -4.85 11.09
CA ALA A 211 4.34 -5.96 11.37
C ALA A 211 3.17 -6.02 10.36
N ARG A 212 2.61 -4.87 9.97
CA ARG A 212 1.54 -4.74 8.99
C ARG A 212 1.96 -5.19 7.58
N ASN A 213 3.23 -5.00 7.20
CA ASN A 213 3.69 -5.24 5.82
C ASN A 213 3.46 -6.70 5.37
N ARG A 214 3.45 -7.68 6.29
CA ARG A 214 3.11 -9.08 5.97
C ARG A 214 1.67 -9.24 5.45
N ILE A 215 0.78 -8.34 5.82
CA ILE A 215 -0.61 -8.34 5.34
C ILE A 215 -0.68 -7.74 3.94
N ILE A 216 0.11 -6.70 3.63
CA ILE A 216 0.20 -6.14 2.28
C ILE A 216 0.70 -7.21 1.32
N SER A 217 1.86 -7.82 1.62
CA SER A 217 2.42 -8.87 0.78
C SER A 217 1.52 -10.10 0.71
N GLY A 218 0.88 -10.48 1.83
CA GLY A 218 -0.03 -11.61 1.88
C GLY A 218 -1.27 -11.47 1.00
N LEU A 219 -1.83 -10.26 0.90
CA LEU A 219 -2.98 -9.98 0.03
C LEU A 219 -2.61 -9.78 -1.44
N ALA A 220 -1.36 -9.47 -1.73
CA ALA A 220 -0.87 -9.25 -3.08
C ALA A 220 -0.49 -10.57 -3.79
N ASP A 221 -0.56 -10.58 -5.11
CA ASP A 221 0.02 -11.62 -5.96
C ASP A 221 1.45 -11.25 -6.37
N VAL A 222 1.71 -9.95 -6.53
CA VAL A 222 2.99 -9.38 -6.98
C VAL A 222 3.28 -8.09 -6.22
N ILE A 223 4.56 -7.84 -5.98
CA ILE A 223 5.03 -6.62 -5.29
C ILE A 223 5.87 -5.77 -6.24
N LEU A 224 5.54 -4.50 -6.37
CA LEU A 224 6.34 -3.51 -7.08
C LEU A 224 7.06 -2.61 -6.07
N VAL A 225 8.39 -2.56 -6.15
CA VAL A 225 9.23 -1.65 -5.38
C VAL A 225 9.74 -0.57 -6.31
N LEU A 226 9.23 0.67 -6.16
CA LEU A 226 9.54 1.73 -7.13
C LEU A 226 10.75 2.58 -6.73
N GLU A 227 10.90 2.94 -5.49
CA GLU A 227 12.10 3.57 -4.94
C GLU A 227 12.37 3.06 -3.54
N ALA A 228 13.62 2.71 -3.26
CA ALA A 228 14.05 2.23 -1.96
C ALA A 228 15.51 2.58 -1.68
N LYS A 229 15.81 3.10 -0.49
CA LYS A 229 17.18 3.12 0.02
C LYS A 229 17.60 1.70 0.43
N GLU A 230 18.90 1.49 0.56
CA GLU A 230 19.50 0.20 0.95
C GLU A 230 18.94 -0.38 2.27
N LYS A 231 18.54 0.48 3.21
CA LYS A 231 17.89 0.08 4.50
C LYS A 231 16.50 0.70 4.61
N SER A 232 15.60 0.31 3.74
CA SER A 232 14.25 0.87 3.65
C SER A 232 13.21 -0.13 4.16
N GLY A 233 12.13 0.38 4.77
CA GLY A 233 10.99 -0.44 5.19
C GLY A 233 10.26 -1.13 4.03
N SER A 234 10.41 -0.63 2.80
CA SER A 234 9.87 -1.28 1.59
C SER A 234 10.64 -2.55 1.22
N LEU A 235 11.94 -2.62 1.52
CA LEU A 235 12.72 -3.86 1.35
C LEU A 235 12.23 -4.95 2.32
N ILE A 236 11.86 -4.59 3.55
CA ILE A 236 11.24 -5.55 4.48
C ILE A 236 9.96 -6.16 3.86
N THR A 237 9.17 -5.35 3.14
CA THR A 237 7.98 -5.86 2.45
C THR A 237 8.36 -6.81 1.31
N ALA A 238 9.41 -6.48 0.56
CA ALA A 238 9.92 -7.34 -0.51
C ALA A 238 10.47 -8.67 0.04
N ASP A 239 11.26 -8.63 1.11
CA ASP A 239 11.79 -9.84 1.75
C ASP A 239 10.67 -10.76 2.24
N ILE A 240 9.67 -10.20 2.96
CA ILE A 240 8.50 -10.96 3.40
C ILE A 240 7.73 -11.54 2.20
N ALA A 241 7.62 -10.81 1.10
CA ALA A 241 6.95 -11.28 -0.10
C ALA A 241 7.69 -12.47 -0.74
N LEU A 242 9.01 -12.41 -0.82
CA LEU A 242 9.84 -13.53 -1.29
C LEU A 242 9.69 -14.76 -0.39
N GLU A 243 9.69 -14.59 0.94
CA GLU A 243 9.39 -15.66 1.89
C GLU A 243 7.99 -16.27 1.71
N GLN A 244 7.04 -15.48 1.23
CA GLN A 244 5.67 -15.91 0.89
C GLN A 244 5.55 -16.48 -0.54
N GLY A 245 6.66 -16.61 -1.28
CA GLY A 245 6.68 -17.12 -2.66
C GLY A 245 6.05 -16.19 -3.68
N LYS A 246 6.09 -14.86 -3.44
CA LYS A 246 5.53 -13.85 -4.35
C LYS A 246 6.61 -13.29 -5.26
N ASP A 247 6.25 -12.96 -6.49
CA ASP A 247 7.11 -12.25 -7.41
C ASP A 247 7.33 -10.80 -6.96
N VAL A 248 8.57 -10.36 -7.04
CA VAL A 248 8.97 -8.98 -6.74
C VAL A 248 9.57 -8.35 -7.99
N TYR A 249 9.10 -7.16 -8.32
CA TYR A 249 9.63 -6.32 -9.38
C TYR A 249 10.16 -5.02 -8.82
N ALA A 250 11.28 -4.54 -9.34
CA ALA A 250 11.89 -3.30 -8.89
C ALA A 250 12.08 -2.31 -10.06
N LEU A 251 11.82 -1.03 -9.79
CA LEU A 251 12.00 0.04 -10.76
C LEU A 251 13.49 0.41 -10.84
N PRO A 252 14.13 0.31 -12.02
CA PRO A 252 15.49 0.81 -12.20
C PRO A 252 15.51 2.34 -12.13
N GLY A 253 16.63 2.88 -11.70
CA GLY A 253 16.86 4.32 -11.64
C GLY A 253 18.34 4.64 -11.81
N ALA A 254 18.73 5.91 -11.61
CA ALA A 254 20.12 6.31 -11.72
C ALA A 254 20.98 5.61 -10.65
N VAL A 255 22.12 5.06 -11.03
CA VAL A 255 23.07 4.40 -10.09
C VAL A 255 23.61 5.34 -9.02
N THR A 256 23.60 6.64 -9.30
CA THR A 256 24.00 7.70 -8.36
C THR A 256 22.87 8.08 -7.36
N SER A 257 21.65 7.61 -7.58
CA SER A 257 20.50 7.93 -6.70
C SER A 257 20.48 7.00 -5.49
N PRO A 258 20.54 7.54 -4.26
CA PRO A 258 20.38 6.71 -3.06
C PRO A 258 19.04 5.99 -2.96
N LEU A 259 17.99 6.51 -3.63
CA LEU A 259 16.65 5.91 -3.65
C LEU A 259 16.53 4.77 -4.67
N SER A 260 17.51 4.60 -5.56
CA SER A 260 17.54 3.47 -6.50
C SER A 260 18.38 2.29 -5.98
N GLN A 261 19.23 2.49 -4.97
CA GLN A 261 20.14 1.46 -4.46
C GLN A 261 19.41 0.20 -3.98
N GLY A 262 18.33 0.36 -3.23
CA GLY A 262 17.52 -0.78 -2.78
C GLY A 262 16.84 -1.52 -3.94
N CYS A 263 16.38 -0.80 -4.97
CA CYS A 263 15.83 -1.42 -6.19
C CYS A 263 16.92 -2.17 -6.96
N HIS A 264 18.12 -1.59 -7.13
CA HIS A 264 19.24 -2.26 -7.77
C HIS A 264 19.68 -3.52 -7.00
N TYR A 265 19.67 -3.45 -5.67
CA TYR A 265 19.95 -4.63 -4.85
C TYR A 265 18.92 -5.74 -5.11
N LEU A 266 17.62 -5.45 -5.10
CA LEU A 266 16.59 -6.43 -5.42
C LEU A 266 16.78 -7.02 -6.82
N ILE A 267 17.07 -6.20 -7.82
CA ILE A 267 17.33 -6.65 -9.20
C ILE A 267 18.56 -7.59 -9.23
N SER A 268 19.64 -7.25 -8.53
CA SER A 268 20.81 -8.11 -8.44
C SER A 268 20.56 -9.45 -7.74
N GLN A 269 19.54 -9.52 -6.89
CA GLN A 269 19.06 -10.76 -6.24
C GLN A 269 18.03 -11.52 -7.08
N GLY A 270 17.73 -11.07 -8.31
CA GLY A 270 16.83 -11.76 -9.23
C GLY A 270 15.40 -11.23 -9.27
N ALA A 271 15.10 -10.10 -8.63
CA ALA A 271 13.82 -9.44 -8.81
C ALA A 271 13.61 -9.02 -10.28
N GLY A 272 12.37 -9.09 -10.76
CA GLY A 272 12.02 -8.62 -12.09
C GLY A 272 12.28 -7.11 -12.27
N ILE A 273 12.64 -6.69 -13.46
CA ILE A 273 12.87 -5.29 -13.80
C ILE A 273 11.58 -4.68 -14.32
N LEU A 274 11.16 -3.54 -13.77
CA LEU A 274 10.06 -2.74 -14.30
C LEU A 274 10.56 -1.88 -15.47
N ILE A 275 10.45 -2.42 -16.68
CA ILE A 275 10.86 -1.73 -17.91
C ILE A 275 9.76 -0.77 -18.36
N SER A 276 8.52 -1.28 -18.42
CA SER A 276 7.34 -0.49 -18.73
C SER A 276 6.09 -1.11 -18.10
N PRO A 277 5.01 -0.31 -17.89
CA PRO A 277 3.73 -0.86 -17.43
C PRO A 277 3.15 -1.92 -18.36
N SER A 278 3.33 -1.76 -19.68
CA SER A 278 2.85 -2.75 -20.66
C SER A 278 3.59 -4.09 -20.58
N ASP A 279 4.88 -4.08 -20.27
CA ASP A 279 5.64 -5.32 -20.07
C ASP A 279 5.23 -5.99 -18.74
N LEU A 280 4.96 -5.22 -17.71
CA LEU A 280 4.40 -5.77 -16.46
C LEU A 280 3.07 -6.48 -16.72
N LEU A 281 2.14 -5.87 -17.45
CA LEU A 281 0.85 -6.50 -17.79
C LEU A 281 1.04 -7.82 -18.55
N LYS A 282 1.98 -7.88 -19.51
CA LYS A 282 2.31 -9.13 -20.22
C LYS A 282 2.83 -10.20 -19.27
N ASN A 283 3.77 -9.82 -18.36
CA ASN A 283 4.33 -10.74 -17.36
C ASN A 283 3.24 -11.27 -16.41
N LEU A 284 2.26 -10.43 -16.07
CA LEU A 284 1.09 -10.81 -15.28
C LEU A 284 0.05 -11.60 -16.07
N GLN A 285 0.28 -11.86 -17.36
CA GLN A 285 -0.63 -12.53 -18.29
C GLN A 285 -2.01 -11.83 -18.41
N ILE A 286 -2.00 -10.50 -18.30
CA ILE A 286 -3.20 -9.67 -18.43
C ILE A 286 -3.35 -9.29 -19.89
N VAL A 287 -4.53 -9.57 -20.47
CA VAL A 287 -4.82 -9.26 -21.86
C VAL A 287 -4.94 -7.75 -22.06
N VAL A 288 -3.98 -7.17 -22.74
CA VAL A 288 -4.05 -5.75 -23.16
C VAL A 288 -4.93 -5.67 -24.39
N SER A 289 -6.13 -5.11 -24.29
CA SER A 289 -6.98 -4.87 -25.45
C SER A 289 -6.29 -3.89 -26.42
N LYS A 290 -6.29 -4.19 -27.71
CA LYS A 290 -5.58 -3.43 -28.77
C LYS A 290 -6.00 -1.95 -28.90
N LEU A 291 -6.98 -1.49 -28.14
CA LEU A 291 -7.52 -0.13 -28.23
C LEU A 291 -6.58 0.97 -27.67
N GLU A 292 -5.63 0.62 -26.81
CA GLU A 292 -4.72 1.63 -26.23
C GLU A 292 -3.40 1.83 -26.98
N GLN A 293 -3.08 0.97 -27.96
CA GLN A 293 -1.86 1.12 -28.75
C GLN A 293 -1.90 2.30 -29.75
N ASN A 294 -3.06 2.92 -29.94
CA ASN A 294 -3.25 4.01 -30.90
C ASN A 294 -3.13 5.43 -30.29
N SER A 295 -3.01 5.58 -28.98
CA SER A 295 -2.86 6.92 -28.37
C SER A 295 -1.44 7.49 -28.42
N SER A 296 -0.43 6.67 -28.77
CA SER A 296 0.97 7.13 -28.87
C SER A 296 1.45 7.40 -30.31
N LYS A 297 0.59 7.28 -31.33
CA LYS A 297 1.01 7.39 -32.74
C LYS A 297 0.50 8.58 -33.53
N ASN A 298 -0.17 9.57 -32.95
CA ASN A 298 -0.55 10.78 -33.71
C ASN A 298 -0.37 12.04 -32.91
N LYS A 299 0.85 12.56 -32.83
CA LYS A 299 1.10 14.00 -32.69
C LYS A 299 2.38 14.37 -33.46
N LYS A 300 2.26 14.59 -34.76
CA LYS A 300 3.07 15.56 -35.46
C LYS A 300 2.50 16.94 -35.07
N GLU A 301 2.82 17.43 -33.88
CA GLU A 301 2.66 18.84 -33.56
C GLU A 301 3.87 19.59 -34.10
N LEU A 302 3.62 20.67 -34.81
CA LEU A 302 4.66 21.61 -35.27
C LEU A 302 5.47 22.06 -34.04
N GLU A 303 6.79 22.10 -34.19
CA GLU A 303 7.72 22.52 -33.14
C GLU A 303 7.51 24.00 -32.79
N THR A 304 6.68 24.26 -31.80
CA THR A 304 6.62 25.58 -31.15
C THR A 304 7.77 25.69 -30.13
N PRO A 305 8.26 26.89 -29.80
CA PRO A 305 9.27 27.06 -28.74
C PRO A 305 8.90 26.38 -27.43
N GLU A 306 7.63 26.40 -27.01
CA GLU A 306 7.13 25.69 -25.84
C GLU A 306 7.29 24.17 -25.94
N ASN A 307 7.05 23.60 -27.12
CA ASN A 307 7.27 22.18 -27.37
C ASN A 307 8.75 21.80 -27.35
N ILE A 308 9.64 22.69 -27.75
CA ILE A 308 11.10 22.48 -27.68
C ILE A 308 11.54 22.42 -26.21
N VAL A 309 11.12 23.39 -25.38
CA VAL A 309 11.44 23.39 -23.95
C VAL A 309 10.87 22.14 -23.26
N TYR A 310 9.61 21.81 -23.55
CA TYR A 310 8.96 20.63 -23.01
C TYR A 310 9.65 19.33 -23.42
N SER A 311 10.10 19.21 -24.67
CA SER A 311 10.80 18.01 -25.16
C SER A 311 12.18 17.81 -24.52
N CYS A 312 12.85 18.90 -24.14
CA CYS A 312 14.13 18.85 -23.42
C CYS A 312 14.02 18.54 -21.94
N LEU A 313 12.80 18.65 -21.35
CA LEU A 313 12.57 18.25 -19.97
C LEU A 313 12.31 16.74 -19.88
N ASP A 314 12.73 16.16 -18.75
CA ASP A 314 12.43 14.78 -18.37
C ASP A 314 11.95 14.72 -16.90
N LEU A 315 11.87 13.53 -16.34
CA LEU A 315 11.45 13.31 -14.95
C LEU A 315 12.57 13.58 -13.93
N TYR A 316 13.77 13.94 -14.42
CA TYR A 316 14.88 14.38 -13.57
C TYR A 316 15.00 15.90 -13.62
N PRO A 317 15.36 16.54 -12.48
CA PRO A 317 15.49 18.00 -12.43
C PRO A 317 16.48 18.54 -13.44
N LYS A 318 16.05 19.48 -14.28
CA LYS A 318 16.94 20.24 -15.17
C LYS A 318 16.94 21.72 -14.80
N GLY A 319 18.17 22.25 -14.68
CA GLY A 319 18.37 23.65 -14.42
C GLY A 319 18.18 24.52 -15.67
N LEU A 320 17.83 25.78 -15.45
CA LEU A 320 17.65 26.76 -16.53
C LEU A 320 18.86 26.84 -17.47
N GLU A 321 20.08 26.83 -16.91
CA GLU A 321 21.34 26.91 -17.66
C GLU A 321 21.51 25.70 -18.63
N ARG A 322 21.13 24.52 -18.19
CA ARG A 322 21.14 23.31 -19.02
C ARG A 322 20.09 23.38 -20.12
N LEU A 323 18.89 23.89 -19.83
CA LEU A 323 17.86 24.08 -20.83
C LEU A 323 18.27 25.11 -21.89
N VAL A 324 18.96 26.19 -21.52
CA VAL A 324 19.53 27.15 -22.47
C VAL A 324 20.52 26.46 -23.43
N ASN A 325 21.40 25.62 -22.90
CA ASN A 325 22.41 24.92 -23.71
C ASN A 325 21.75 23.88 -24.65
N GLU A 326 20.73 23.16 -24.19
CA GLU A 326 20.05 22.11 -24.98
C GLU A 326 19.11 22.71 -26.03
N THR A 327 18.35 23.77 -25.70
CA THR A 327 17.34 24.36 -26.61
C THR A 327 17.90 25.47 -27.50
N ARG A 328 19.01 26.09 -27.11
CA ARG A 328 19.58 27.31 -27.71
C ARG A 328 18.64 28.54 -27.71
N LEU A 329 17.59 28.48 -26.89
CA LEU A 329 16.68 29.60 -26.68
C LEU A 329 17.24 30.57 -25.61
N SER A 330 16.77 31.82 -25.65
CA SER A 330 17.15 32.79 -24.62
C SER A 330 16.60 32.40 -23.25
N PRO A 331 17.27 32.72 -22.12
CA PRO A 331 16.75 32.46 -20.79
C PRO A 331 15.36 33.03 -20.54
N GLN A 332 15.08 34.22 -21.10
CA GLN A 332 13.81 34.88 -20.98
C GLN A 332 12.67 34.12 -21.70
N GLN A 333 12.96 33.54 -22.86
CA GLN A 333 12.01 32.74 -23.62
C GLN A 333 11.73 31.42 -22.91
N ILE A 334 12.77 30.73 -22.43
CA ILE A 334 12.61 29.48 -21.66
C ILE A 334 11.79 29.72 -20.40
N MET A 335 12.05 30.80 -19.66
CA MET A 335 11.27 31.11 -18.44
C MET A 335 9.80 31.38 -18.75
N ARG A 336 9.49 32.08 -19.85
CA ARG A 336 8.11 32.29 -20.29
C ARG A 336 7.40 30.96 -20.61
N ASP A 337 8.10 30.11 -21.37
CA ASP A 337 7.57 28.81 -21.80
C ASP A 337 7.39 27.86 -20.59
N LEU A 338 8.31 27.88 -19.63
CA LEU A 338 8.21 27.12 -18.39
C LEU A 338 7.01 27.55 -17.53
N VAL A 339 6.77 28.86 -17.40
CA VAL A 339 5.58 29.38 -16.69
C VAL A 339 4.29 28.93 -17.38
N GLY A 340 4.23 29.00 -18.72
CA GLY A 340 3.09 28.47 -19.49
C GLY A 340 2.85 26.99 -19.23
N LEU A 341 3.89 26.18 -19.34
CA LEU A 341 3.83 24.74 -19.10
C LEU A 341 3.49 24.37 -17.64
N GLU A 342 3.91 25.20 -16.69
CA GLU A 342 3.56 25.02 -15.27
C GLU A 342 2.07 25.33 -15.00
N LEU A 343 1.54 26.38 -15.60
CA LEU A 343 0.10 26.71 -15.54
C LEU A 343 -0.77 25.61 -16.17
N GLU A 344 -0.26 24.97 -17.21
CA GLU A 344 -0.92 23.80 -17.83
C GLU A 344 -0.75 22.50 -17.02
N GLY A 345 0.03 22.52 -15.95
CA GLY A 345 0.31 21.33 -15.12
C GLY A 345 1.17 20.28 -15.81
N LYS A 346 1.95 20.66 -16.83
CA LYS A 346 2.87 19.78 -17.58
C LYS A 346 4.28 19.73 -16.98
N VAL A 347 4.69 20.82 -16.30
CA VAL A 347 6.01 21.00 -15.70
C VAL A 347 5.84 21.50 -14.27
N LYS A 348 6.82 21.24 -13.42
CA LYS A 348 6.85 21.71 -12.03
C LYS A 348 8.24 22.19 -11.67
N GLU A 349 8.33 23.35 -11.05
CA GLU A 349 9.53 23.79 -10.35
C GLU A 349 9.63 23.07 -9.00
N ILE A 350 10.68 22.29 -8.81
CA ILE A 350 10.89 21.49 -7.55
C ILE A 350 11.88 22.16 -6.59
N SER A 351 12.72 23.03 -7.11
CA SER A 351 13.61 23.92 -6.36
C SER A 351 14.00 25.08 -7.27
N LYS A 352 14.57 26.15 -6.72
CA LYS A 352 14.88 27.37 -7.46
C LYS A 352 15.58 27.07 -8.80
N ASN A 353 14.91 27.42 -9.90
CA ASN A 353 15.37 27.20 -11.29
C ASN A 353 15.61 25.73 -11.67
N GLN A 354 14.98 24.77 -11.01
CA GLN A 354 15.06 23.35 -11.34
C GLN A 354 13.66 22.84 -11.69
N TYR A 355 13.49 22.37 -12.90
CA TYR A 355 12.20 21.99 -13.47
C TYR A 355 12.19 20.51 -13.86
N VAL A 356 11.01 19.88 -13.68
CA VAL A 356 10.77 18.50 -14.09
C VAL A 356 9.51 18.43 -14.92
N LYS A 357 9.45 17.49 -15.82
CA LYS A 357 8.24 17.09 -16.54
C LYS A 357 7.30 16.33 -15.59
N ILE A 358 5.99 16.68 -15.61
CA ILE A 358 4.98 15.97 -14.79
C ILE A 358 4.18 15.00 -15.65
N LYS A 359 4.06 15.25 -16.96
CA LYS A 359 3.33 14.40 -17.92
C LYS A 359 4.09 14.28 -19.24
#